data_b23a09eecc5f2b35a9585a2436813c85
#
_entry.id   b23a09eecc5f2b35a9585a2436813c85
#
_cell.length_a   1.000
_cell.length_b   1.000
_cell.length_c   1.000
_cell.angle_alpha   90.00
_cell.angle_beta   90.00
_cell.angle_gamma   90.00
#
_symmetry.space_group_name_H-M   'P 1'
#
loop_
_entity.id
_entity.type
_entity.pdbx_description
1 polymer ?
#
loop_
_entity_poly.entity_id
_entity_poly.type
_entity_poly.pdbx_seq_one_letter_code
_entity_poly.pdbx_strand_id
1 'polypeptide(L)'
;MKPLLPSRASDAGVPGLACLFVAAVLALPAHGQPVVDAVIPFADAHVHLNDPAMQRDLMQRWGATHAVVFWGGRSSNESVLDAARSQPELIPFASISPERTAYRPAWERDDPALLHQLDALLASGAFRGIGEIAAAHFPAAGFAETDFSPLGPMMTGIMELARKYRLPVMVHVESTRLQELAAMLLRFPDVPVIWAHGGYTPLFLARRMLQQHPNLYYELSARTWPRHPRSPDYTILRDGVEVWPEWLQLIEQMPGRFLVGTDASHRSPASEAMKFASVQDFLRQIRPPVREQVARGNLLRLVGLAP
;
A
#
# COMPACT_ATOMS: atom_id res chain seq x y z
N MET A 1 -42.08 -73.76 -4.32
CA MET A 1 -42.50 -74.89 -3.45
C MET A 1 -42.17 -74.46 -2.01
N LYS A 2 -43.20 -74.30 -1.21
CA LYS A 2 -43.21 -74.28 0.26
C LYS A 2 -42.87 -75.67 0.80
N PRO A 3 -42.79 -75.91 2.12
CA PRO A 3 -42.29 -75.24 3.33
C PRO A 3 -41.43 -76.18 4.19
N LEU A 4 -40.96 -75.71 5.36
CA LEU A 4 -41.18 -76.42 6.65
C LEU A 4 -40.44 -75.74 7.82
N LEU A 5 -41.22 -75.28 8.78
CA LEU A 5 -40.92 -75.19 10.22
C LEU A 5 -41.16 -76.58 10.84
N PRO A 6 -40.82 -76.87 12.10
CA PRO A 6 -40.58 -76.08 13.30
C PRO A 6 -39.51 -76.70 14.24
N SER A 7 -39.16 -76.10 15.40
CA SER A 7 -39.54 -76.65 16.73
C SER A 7 -38.94 -75.76 17.90
N ARG A 8 -39.77 -75.76 18.96
CA ARG A 8 -39.58 -75.13 20.28
C ARG A 8 -38.57 -75.87 21.16
N ALA A 9 -37.98 -75.13 22.07
CA ALA A 9 -37.83 -75.38 23.51
C ALA A 9 -36.61 -74.57 24.00
N SER A 10 -36.45 -74.02 25.18
CA SER A 10 -37.18 -73.98 26.45
C SER A 10 -36.51 -72.92 27.33
N ASP A 11 -37.25 -72.35 28.26
CA ASP A 11 -36.85 -71.42 29.30
C ASP A 11 -35.64 -71.85 30.15
N ALA A 12 -34.75 -70.94 30.42
CA ALA A 12 -33.94 -70.93 31.63
C ALA A 12 -33.61 -69.45 32.02
N GLY A 13 -34.21 -69.01 33.09
CA GLY A 13 -33.97 -67.68 33.65
C GLY A 13 -32.61 -67.56 34.32
N VAL A 14 -32.00 -66.40 34.18
CA VAL A 14 -30.80 -65.98 34.91
C VAL A 14 -31.02 -64.56 35.44
N PRO A 15 -30.61 -64.27 36.69
CA PRO A 15 -31.00 -63.04 37.43
C PRO A 15 -30.34 -61.79 36.95
N GLY A 16 -31.08 -60.70 37.16
CA GLY A 16 -30.71 -59.37 36.73
C GLY A 16 -29.41 -58.87 37.32
N LEU A 17 -28.54 -58.39 36.43
CA LEU A 17 -27.42 -57.53 36.76
C LEU A 17 -27.82 -56.09 36.41
N ALA A 18 -27.98 -55.23 37.46
CA ALA A 18 -28.22 -53.79 37.27
C ALA A 18 -26.93 -53.14 36.78
N CYS A 19 -26.84 -52.82 35.50
CA CYS A 19 -25.77 -51.95 34.96
C CYS A 19 -26.11 -50.51 35.28
N LEU A 20 -25.35 -49.94 36.23
CA LEU A 20 -25.25 -48.50 36.42
C LEU A 20 -24.57 -47.88 35.17
N PHE A 21 -25.34 -47.23 34.33
CA PHE A 21 -24.80 -46.34 33.30
C PHE A 21 -24.35 -45.06 33.97
N VAL A 22 -23.03 -44.94 34.19
CA VAL A 22 -22.38 -43.64 34.44
C VAL A 22 -22.35 -42.90 33.10
N ALA A 23 -23.21 -41.91 32.92
CA ALA A 23 -23.16 -41.00 31.79
C ALA A 23 -21.93 -40.10 31.94
N ALA A 24 -20.83 -40.45 31.29
CA ALA A 24 -19.71 -39.56 31.10
C ALA A 24 -20.15 -38.41 30.16
N VAL A 25 -20.45 -37.25 30.71
CA VAL A 25 -20.64 -36.04 29.94
C VAL A 25 -19.26 -35.66 29.38
N LEU A 26 -19.00 -36.05 28.16
CA LEU A 26 -17.88 -35.51 27.38
C LEU A 26 -18.15 -34.01 27.12
N ALA A 27 -17.53 -33.15 27.90
CA ALA A 27 -17.47 -31.73 27.60
C ALA A 27 -16.76 -31.58 26.26
N LEU A 28 -17.52 -31.31 25.19
CA LEU A 28 -16.97 -30.89 23.91
C LEU A 28 -16.17 -29.60 24.16
N PRO A 29 -14.94 -29.49 23.64
CA PRO A 29 -14.21 -28.24 23.72
C PRO A 29 -15.07 -27.15 23.09
N ALA A 30 -15.30 -26.06 23.84
CA ALA A 30 -15.95 -24.89 23.32
C ALA A 30 -15.23 -24.50 22.03
N HIS A 31 -15.95 -24.52 20.91
CA HIS A 31 -15.44 -23.99 19.65
C HIS A 31 -15.08 -22.53 19.95
N GLY A 32 -13.78 -22.25 20.03
CA GLY A 32 -13.30 -20.88 20.18
C GLY A 32 -13.97 -20.03 19.09
N GLN A 33 -14.57 -18.95 19.49
CA GLN A 33 -15.05 -17.96 18.52
C GLN A 33 -13.88 -17.65 17.59
N PRO A 34 -14.09 -17.49 16.27
CA PRO A 34 -13.04 -17.09 15.37
C PRO A 34 -12.43 -15.81 15.95
N VAL A 35 -11.16 -15.86 16.29
CA VAL A 35 -10.41 -14.66 16.67
C VAL A 35 -10.46 -13.78 15.44
N VAL A 36 -11.30 -12.75 15.47
CA VAL A 36 -11.26 -11.72 14.46
C VAL A 36 -9.88 -11.10 14.61
N ASP A 37 -8.99 -11.39 13.68
CA ASP A 37 -7.63 -10.88 13.71
C ASP A 37 -7.69 -9.36 13.90
N ALA A 38 -7.06 -8.88 14.96
CA ALA A 38 -7.06 -7.46 15.27
C ALA A 38 -6.52 -6.68 14.07
N VAL A 39 -7.24 -5.62 13.70
CA VAL A 39 -6.82 -4.72 12.63
C VAL A 39 -5.52 -4.04 13.04
N ILE A 40 -4.50 -4.11 12.21
CA ILE A 40 -3.20 -3.51 12.44
C ILE A 40 -3.26 -2.03 12.02
N PRO A 41 -3.02 -1.07 12.92
CA PRO A 41 -2.98 0.34 12.56
C PRO A 41 -1.86 0.62 11.55
N PHE A 42 -2.14 1.39 10.50
CA PHE A 42 -1.14 1.78 9.51
C PHE A 42 -1.37 3.21 9.00
N ALA A 43 -0.35 3.78 8.37
CA ALA A 43 -0.43 5.03 7.63
C ALA A 43 -0.26 4.74 6.14
N ASP A 44 -1.26 5.11 5.36
CA ASP A 44 -1.32 4.87 3.92
C ASP A 44 -0.46 5.90 3.18
N ALA A 45 0.60 5.45 2.52
CA ALA A 45 1.52 6.35 1.82
C ALA A 45 1.02 6.78 0.43
N HIS A 46 -0.09 6.22 -0.10
CA HIS A 46 -0.44 6.41 -1.51
C HIS A 46 -1.94 6.38 -1.77
N VAL A 47 -2.57 7.56 -1.91
CA VAL A 47 -4.00 7.69 -2.23
C VAL A 47 -4.23 8.78 -3.28
N HIS A 48 -4.81 8.40 -4.42
CA HIS A 48 -5.40 9.31 -5.39
C HIS A 48 -6.80 9.74 -4.93
N LEU A 49 -6.92 10.85 -4.26
CA LEU A 49 -8.14 11.28 -3.59
C LEU A 49 -9.21 11.74 -4.59
N ASN A 50 -10.18 10.87 -4.89
CA ASN A 50 -11.34 11.18 -5.73
C ASN A 50 -12.65 11.24 -4.96
N ASP A 51 -12.72 10.64 -3.78
CA ASP A 51 -13.90 10.58 -2.91
C ASP A 51 -13.48 10.61 -1.43
N PRO A 52 -13.48 11.80 -0.79
CA PRO A 52 -13.07 11.92 0.60
C PRO A 52 -13.96 11.16 1.59
N ALA A 53 -15.26 10.98 1.28
CA ALA A 53 -16.16 10.24 2.15
C ALA A 53 -15.84 8.74 2.12
N MET A 54 -15.68 8.17 0.93
CA MET A 54 -15.24 6.77 0.78
C MET A 54 -13.88 6.54 1.42
N GLN A 55 -12.93 7.48 1.28
CA GLN A 55 -11.60 7.36 1.90
C GLN A 55 -11.72 7.29 3.42
N ARG A 56 -12.54 8.13 4.05
CA ARG A 56 -12.77 8.10 5.49
C ARG A 56 -13.33 6.74 5.94
N ASP A 57 -14.34 6.24 5.26
CA ASP A 57 -14.99 4.96 5.59
C ASP A 57 -14.00 3.79 5.48
N LEU A 58 -13.15 3.81 4.43
CA LEU A 58 -12.10 2.82 4.25
C LEU A 58 -11.05 2.87 5.35
N MET A 59 -10.57 4.07 5.70
CA MET A 59 -9.60 4.26 6.78
C MET A 59 -10.15 3.71 8.11
N GLN A 60 -11.38 4.06 8.47
CA GLN A 60 -12.01 3.57 9.69
C GLN A 60 -12.16 2.05 9.71
N ARG A 61 -12.63 1.49 8.61
CA ARG A 61 -12.85 0.04 8.48
C ARG A 61 -11.56 -0.76 8.57
N TRP A 62 -10.49 -0.28 7.96
CA TRP A 62 -9.26 -1.02 7.77
C TRP A 62 -8.10 -0.55 8.65
N GLY A 63 -8.32 0.39 9.57
CA GLY A 63 -7.34 0.85 10.54
C GLY A 63 -6.25 1.75 9.98
N ALA A 64 -6.48 2.41 8.85
CA ALA A 64 -5.57 3.45 8.39
C ALA A 64 -5.71 4.68 9.29
N THR A 65 -4.64 5.04 10.00
CA THR A 65 -4.61 6.15 10.94
C THR A 65 -4.33 7.48 10.24
N HIS A 66 -3.59 7.45 9.14
CA HIS A 66 -3.25 8.59 8.30
C HIS A 66 -3.21 8.15 6.84
N ALA A 67 -3.35 9.09 5.92
CA ALA A 67 -3.20 8.83 4.49
C ALA A 67 -2.55 10.00 3.77
N VAL A 68 -1.48 9.74 3.03
CA VAL A 68 -0.96 10.69 2.03
C VAL A 68 -1.94 10.74 0.87
N VAL A 69 -2.43 11.93 0.59
CA VAL A 69 -3.46 12.16 -0.41
C VAL A 69 -3.01 13.21 -1.43
N PHE A 70 -3.27 12.96 -2.68
CA PHE A 70 -2.97 13.87 -3.78
C PHE A 70 -4.02 13.73 -4.88
N TRP A 71 -3.88 14.51 -5.92
CA TRP A 71 -4.82 14.52 -7.04
C TRP A 71 -5.12 13.14 -7.63
N GLY A 72 -6.38 12.82 -7.78
CA GLY A 72 -6.89 11.53 -8.24
C GLY A 72 -7.50 11.52 -9.65
N GLY A 73 -7.37 12.60 -10.40
CA GLY A 73 -7.96 12.73 -11.75
C GLY A 73 -9.37 13.34 -11.80
N ARG A 74 -10.09 13.33 -10.67
CA ARG A 74 -11.40 14.00 -10.50
C ARG A 74 -11.37 15.05 -9.38
N SER A 75 -10.21 15.30 -8.81
CA SER A 75 -9.97 16.28 -7.75
C SER A 75 -8.97 17.35 -8.22
N SER A 76 -8.66 18.30 -7.35
CA SER A 76 -7.65 19.33 -7.56
C SER A 76 -6.78 19.48 -6.30
N ASN A 77 -5.68 20.21 -6.36
CA ASN A 77 -4.91 20.55 -5.17
C ASN A 77 -5.77 21.26 -4.11
N GLU A 78 -6.68 22.13 -4.54
CA GLU A 78 -7.62 22.82 -3.65
C GLU A 78 -8.57 21.86 -2.95
N SER A 79 -9.23 20.95 -3.70
CA SER A 79 -10.14 19.97 -3.12
C SER A 79 -9.43 18.98 -2.19
N VAL A 80 -8.17 18.65 -2.46
CA VAL A 80 -7.33 17.84 -1.56
C VAL A 80 -7.07 18.59 -0.25
N LEU A 81 -6.76 19.88 -0.30
CA LEU A 81 -6.58 20.71 0.89
C LEU A 81 -7.89 20.88 1.67
N ASP A 82 -9.02 21.06 0.98
CA ASP A 82 -10.33 21.15 1.65
C ASP A 82 -10.70 19.88 2.39
N ALA A 83 -10.41 18.72 1.78
CA ALA A 83 -10.57 17.43 2.43
C ALA A 83 -9.66 17.33 3.67
N ALA A 84 -8.38 17.70 3.56
CA ALA A 84 -7.44 17.66 4.67
C ALA A 84 -7.78 18.61 5.81
N ARG A 85 -8.40 19.77 5.54
CA ARG A 85 -8.90 20.67 6.59
C ARG A 85 -10.04 20.05 7.40
N SER A 86 -10.89 19.25 6.77
CA SER A 86 -12.02 18.56 7.42
C SER A 86 -11.66 17.22 8.04
N GLN A 87 -10.53 16.63 7.62
CA GLN A 87 -10.01 15.32 8.05
C GLN A 87 -8.49 15.46 8.31
N PRO A 88 -8.09 15.78 9.56
CA PRO A 88 -6.67 16.04 9.89
C PRO A 88 -5.73 14.84 9.66
N GLU A 89 -6.29 13.64 9.53
CA GLU A 89 -5.56 12.40 9.23
C GLU A 89 -5.10 12.34 7.77
N LEU A 90 -5.65 13.18 6.89
CA LEU A 90 -5.22 13.28 5.50
C LEU A 90 -4.01 14.21 5.40
N ILE A 91 -2.96 13.70 4.78
CA ILE A 91 -1.67 14.37 4.59
C ILE A 91 -1.57 14.83 3.14
N PRO A 92 -1.81 16.11 2.83
CA PRO A 92 -1.86 16.59 1.45
C PRO A 92 -0.47 16.67 0.82
N PHE A 93 -0.31 16.06 -0.36
CA PHE A 93 0.83 16.25 -1.25
C PHE A 93 0.39 17.10 -2.46
N ALA A 94 1.25 18.02 -2.88
CA ALA A 94 1.00 18.88 -4.02
C ALA A 94 1.21 18.11 -5.33
N SER A 95 0.21 18.10 -6.19
CA SER A 95 0.36 17.61 -7.57
C SER A 95 0.82 18.73 -8.49
N ILE A 96 1.65 18.41 -9.49
CA ILE A 96 2.21 19.39 -10.43
C ILE A 96 1.12 20.03 -11.27
N SER A 97 0.18 19.22 -11.76
CA SER A 97 -0.95 19.68 -12.56
C SER A 97 -2.17 18.83 -12.24
N PRO A 98 -3.31 19.45 -11.92
CA PRO A 98 -4.58 18.76 -11.75
C PRO A 98 -5.18 18.29 -13.08
N GLU A 99 -4.68 18.79 -14.21
CA GLU A 99 -5.19 18.46 -15.54
C GLU A 99 -4.18 17.62 -16.33
N ARG A 100 -4.47 16.34 -16.54
CA ARG A 100 -3.60 15.42 -17.30
C ARG A 100 -3.29 15.93 -18.71
N THR A 101 -4.23 16.66 -19.34
CA THR A 101 -4.04 17.26 -20.67
C THR A 101 -3.06 18.41 -20.65
N ALA A 102 -3.02 19.21 -19.56
CA ALA A 102 -2.06 20.32 -19.40
C ALA A 102 -0.67 19.81 -18.96
N TYR A 103 -0.62 18.76 -18.14
CA TYR A 103 0.61 18.21 -17.60
C TYR A 103 1.58 17.71 -18.70
N ARG A 104 1.12 16.83 -19.60
CA ARG A 104 1.99 16.23 -20.62
C ARG A 104 2.64 17.26 -21.56
N PRO A 105 1.88 18.13 -22.23
CA PRO A 105 2.48 19.12 -23.12
C PRO A 105 3.48 20.05 -22.43
N ALA A 106 3.19 20.46 -21.19
CA ALA A 106 4.09 21.35 -20.45
C ALA A 106 5.38 20.62 -20.02
N TRP A 107 5.28 19.36 -19.59
CA TRP A 107 6.45 18.53 -19.27
C TRP A 107 7.29 18.24 -20.51
N GLU A 108 6.67 17.89 -21.64
CA GLU A 108 7.36 17.61 -22.91
C GLU A 108 8.13 18.83 -23.44
N ARG A 109 7.69 20.05 -23.13
CA ARG A 109 8.35 21.29 -23.51
C ARG A 109 9.23 21.91 -22.42
N ASP A 110 9.36 21.21 -21.30
CA ASP A 110 10.03 21.78 -20.11
C ASP A 110 9.46 23.15 -19.68
N ASP A 111 8.13 23.28 -19.69
CA ASP A 111 7.45 24.54 -19.45
C ASP A 111 7.60 25.00 -18.00
N PRO A 112 8.35 26.09 -17.72
CA PRO A 112 8.61 26.54 -16.37
C PRO A 112 7.39 27.04 -15.62
N ALA A 113 6.27 27.29 -16.32
CA ALA A 113 5.02 27.71 -15.67
C ALA A 113 4.51 26.68 -14.67
N LEU A 114 4.73 25.36 -14.91
CA LEU A 114 4.40 24.31 -13.96
C LEU A 114 5.20 24.45 -12.66
N LEU A 115 6.48 24.77 -12.74
CA LEU A 115 7.34 24.96 -11.57
C LEU A 115 6.94 26.22 -10.78
N HIS A 116 6.56 27.30 -11.45
CA HIS A 116 6.05 28.51 -10.78
C HIS A 116 4.73 28.23 -10.06
N GLN A 117 3.83 27.46 -10.68
CA GLN A 117 2.58 27.05 -10.02
C GLN A 117 2.85 26.18 -8.80
N LEU A 118 3.76 25.22 -8.91
CA LEU A 118 4.13 24.36 -7.79
C LEU A 118 4.79 25.20 -6.67
N ASP A 119 5.70 26.12 -6.98
CA ASP A 119 6.33 27.01 -5.98
C ASP A 119 5.28 27.82 -5.20
N ALA A 120 4.30 28.38 -5.91
CA ALA A 120 3.20 29.12 -5.29
C ALA A 120 2.33 28.24 -4.36
N LEU A 121 2.05 27.00 -4.76
CA LEU A 121 1.32 26.04 -3.90
C LEU A 121 2.11 25.70 -2.63
N LEU A 122 3.41 25.42 -2.77
CA LEU A 122 4.26 25.03 -1.64
C LEU A 122 4.53 26.18 -0.68
N ALA A 123 4.60 27.42 -1.17
CA ALA A 123 4.76 28.62 -0.35
C ALA A 123 3.64 28.82 0.69
N SER A 124 2.48 28.22 0.48
CA SER A 124 1.38 28.22 1.45
C SER A 124 1.70 27.48 2.75
N GLY A 125 2.67 26.55 2.73
CA GLY A 125 3.01 25.67 3.86
C GLY A 125 1.93 24.60 4.17
N ALA A 126 0.88 24.50 3.32
CA ALA A 126 -0.23 23.58 3.55
C ALA A 126 0.08 22.14 3.11
N PHE A 127 1.02 21.95 2.19
CA PHE A 127 1.40 20.63 1.69
C PHE A 127 2.55 20.03 2.48
N ARG A 128 2.54 18.70 2.63
CA ARG A 128 3.56 17.91 3.34
C ARG A 128 4.48 17.12 2.41
N GLY A 129 4.32 17.25 1.11
CA GLY A 129 5.11 16.60 0.08
C GLY A 129 4.66 16.99 -1.31
N ILE A 130 5.32 16.42 -2.32
CA ILE A 130 5.02 16.62 -3.74
C ILE A 130 4.80 15.25 -4.37
N GLY A 131 3.75 15.08 -5.18
CA GLY A 131 3.52 13.82 -5.90
C GLY A 131 2.05 13.43 -6.03
N GLU A 132 1.78 12.30 -6.68
CA GLU A 132 2.71 11.40 -7.34
C GLU A 132 3.18 12.00 -8.68
N ILE A 133 4.49 11.95 -8.93
CA ILE A 133 5.08 12.37 -10.20
C ILE A 133 5.26 11.13 -11.09
N ALA A 134 4.37 10.92 -12.04
CA ALA A 134 4.48 9.86 -13.02
C ALA A 134 5.50 10.22 -14.13
N ALA A 135 6.79 10.17 -13.82
CA ALA A 135 7.83 10.51 -14.77
C ALA A 135 8.07 9.39 -15.80
N ALA A 136 8.14 8.13 -15.36
CA ALA A 136 8.24 6.98 -16.26
C ALA A 136 7.24 5.90 -15.78
N HIS A 137 6.15 5.77 -16.52
CA HIS A 137 5.05 4.86 -16.23
C HIS A 137 4.63 4.15 -17.50
N PHE A 138 4.69 2.82 -17.52
CA PHE A 138 4.22 2.03 -18.65
C PHE A 138 2.71 2.14 -18.83
N PRO A 139 2.20 1.99 -20.07
CA PRO A 139 0.78 2.10 -20.32
C PRO A 139 0.00 1.01 -19.56
N ALA A 140 -1.10 1.40 -18.94
CA ALA A 140 -2.04 0.49 -18.29
C ALA A 140 -3.48 0.85 -18.70
N ALA A 141 -4.45 -0.02 -18.36
CA ALA A 141 -5.85 0.25 -18.68
C ALA A 141 -6.30 1.60 -18.11
N GLY A 142 -6.64 2.54 -19.02
CA GLY A 142 -7.06 3.90 -18.68
C GLY A 142 -5.94 4.85 -18.29
N PHE A 143 -4.68 4.46 -18.48
CA PHE A 143 -3.51 5.30 -18.24
C PHE A 143 -2.58 5.27 -19.47
N ALA A 144 -2.31 6.44 -20.05
CA ALA A 144 -1.35 6.57 -21.14
C ALA A 144 0.08 6.50 -20.60
N GLU A 145 0.99 5.98 -21.42
CA GLU A 145 2.42 5.98 -21.11
C GLU A 145 2.93 7.40 -20.82
N THR A 146 3.80 7.49 -19.81
CA THR A 146 4.67 8.65 -19.59
C THR A 146 6.12 8.16 -19.60
N ASP A 147 7.01 8.91 -20.23
CA ASP A 147 8.43 8.58 -20.32
C ASP A 147 9.27 9.86 -20.32
N PHE A 148 9.30 10.53 -19.16
CA PHE A 148 10.08 11.74 -18.93
C PHE A 148 11.34 11.42 -18.12
N SER A 149 12.42 12.13 -18.45
CA SER A 149 13.69 11.92 -17.76
C SER A 149 13.63 12.40 -16.30
N PRO A 150 13.96 11.54 -15.32
CA PRO A 150 14.20 11.97 -13.93
C PRO A 150 15.34 12.98 -13.77
N LEU A 151 16.17 13.18 -14.79
CA LEU A 151 17.23 14.20 -14.83
C LEU A 151 16.86 15.43 -15.67
N GLY A 152 15.69 15.44 -16.28
CA GLY A 152 15.20 16.54 -17.11
C GLY A 152 14.99 17.83 -16.29
N PRO A 153 14.88 18.99 -16.97
CA PRO A 153 14.70 20.29 -16.33
C PRO A 153 13.51 20.36 -15.38
N MET A 154 12.38 19.76 -15.79
CA MET A 154 11.17 19.74 -14.96
C MET A 154 11.40 18.98 -13.64
N MET A 155 11.93 17.76 -13.71
CA MET A 155 12.19 16.98 -12.51
C MET A 155 13.27 17.61 -11.63
N THR A 156 14.31 18.17 -12.24
CA THR A 156 15.33 18.95 -11.53
C THR A 156 14.70 20.12 -10.75
N GLY A 157 13.83 20.90 -11.38
CA GLY A 157 13.14 22.01 -10.73
C GLY A 157 12.24 21.57 -9.59
N ILE A 158 11.52 20.43 -9.73
CA ILE A 158 10.73 19.85 -8.65
C ILE A 158 11.59 19.47 -7.46
N MET A 159 12.75 18.83 -7.70
CA MET A 159 13.67 18.44 -6.63
C MET A 159 14.29 19.66 -5.93
N GLU A 160 14.56 20.76 -6.65
CA GLU A 160 15.01 22.03 -6.08
C GLU A 160 13.93 22.67 -5.19
N LEU A 161 12.68 22.65 -5.63
CA LEU A 161 11.56 23.11 -4.82
C LEU A 161 11.35 22.22 -3.58
N ALA A 162 11.43 20.92 -3.72
CA ALA A 162 11.37 19.99 -2.59
C ALA A 162 12.46 20.27 -1.55
N ARG A 163 13.69 20.51 -1.99
CA ARG A 163 14.80 20.93 -1.13
C ARG A 163 14.53 22.28 -0.45
N LYS A 164 14.06 23.28 -1.20
CA LYS A 164 13.72 24.62 -0.69
C LYS A 164 12.70 24.55 0.45
N TYR A 165 11.67 23.72 0.30
CA TYR A 165 10.59 23.58 1.27
C TYR A 165 10.79 22.43 2.25
N ARG A 166 11.88 21.64 2.12
CA ARG A 166 12.20 20.46 2.95
C ARG A 166 11.09 19.41 2.94
N LEU A 167 10.60 19.09 1.76
CA LEU A 167 9.48 18.16 1.54
C LEU A 167 9.96 16.88 0.86
N PRO A 168 9.35 15.72 1.15
CA PRO A 168 9.54 14.51 0.37
C PRO A 168 8.88 14.63 -1.01
N VAL A 169 9.42 13.88 -1.98
CA VAL A 169 8.86 13.76 -3.34
C VAL A 169 8.48 12.32 -3.60
N MET A 170 7.23 12.06 -3.99
CA MET A 170 6.81 10.76 -4.49
C MET A 170 6.95 10.72 -6.01
N VAL A 171 7.68 9.72 -6.51
CA VAL A 171 7.94 9.55 -7.94
C VAL A 171 7.57 8.15 -8.40
N HIS A 172 6.91 8.06 -9.55
CA HIS A 172 6.70 6.82 -10.27
C HIS A 172 7.73 6.74 -11.41
N VAL A 173 8.73 5.89 -11.24
CA VAL A 173 9.78 5.67 -12.23
C VAL A 173 10.00 4.16 -12.38
N GLU A 174 9.57 3.61 -13.50
CA GLU A 174 9.75 2.19 -13.82
C GLU A 174 11.15 1.89 -14.35
N SER A 175 11.46 0.62 -14.56
CA SER A 175 12.82 0.11 -14.79
C SER A 175 13.56 0.74 -15.97
N THR A 176 12.87 1.27 -16.98
CA THR A 176 13.50 1.91 -18.16
C THR A 176 14.32 3.14 -17.82
N ARG A 177 13.96 3.87 -16.74
CA ARG A 177 14.64 5.09 -16.29
C ARG A 177 15.36 4.94 -14.94
N LEU A 178 15.65 3.70 -14.53
CA LEU A 178 16.24 3.43 -13.22
C LEU A 178 17.62 4.07 -13.03
N GLN A 179 18.44 4.11 -14.07
CA GLN A 179 19.76 4.77 -14.00
C GLN A 179 19.64 6.28 -13.80
N GLU A 180 18.66 6.90 -14.45
CA GLU A 180 18.40 8.33 -14.30
C GLU A 180 17.83 8.64 -12.91
N LEU A 181 16.95 7.79 -12.39
CA LEU A 181 16.48 7.87 -10.99
C LEU A 181 17.65 7.79 -10.01
N ALA A 182 18.58 6.84 -10.20
CA ALA A 182 19.76 6.72 -9.35
C ALA A 182 20.63 7.98 -9.39
N ALA A 183 20.85 8.56 -10.57
CA ALA A 183 21.63 9.78 -10.72
C ALA A 183 20.92 11.01 -10.09
N MET A 184 19.59 11.09 -10.18
CA MET A 184 18.79 12.11 -9.50
C MET A 184 18.94 12.01 -7.98
N LEU A 185 18.87 10.81 -7.42
CA LEU A 185 19.02 10.57 -5.98
C LEU A 185 20.40 10.99 -5.46
N LEU A 186 21.45 10.75 -6.25
CA LEU A 186 22.82 11.21 -5.94
C LEU A 186 22.96 12.74 -6.02
N ARG A 187 22.27 13.38 -6.96
CA ARG A 187 22.30 14.85 -7.10
C ARG A 187 21.55 15.56 -5.98
N PHE A 188 20.53 14.91 -5.39
CA PHE A 188 19.69 15.46 -4.34
C PHE A 188 19.66 14.56 -3.09
N PRO A 189 20.83 14.31 -2.45
CA PRO A 189 20.92 13.34 -1.35
C PRO A 189 20.19 13.77 -0.08
N ASP A 190 19.86 15.04 0.03
CA ASP A 190 19.15 15.69 1.13
C ASP A 190 17.62 15.73 0.93
N VAL A 191 17.12 15.35 -0.25
CA VAL A 191 15.67 15.26 -0.53
C VAL A 191 15.19 13.83 -0.37
N PRO A 192 14.26 13.55 0.56
CA PRO A 192 13.66 12.22 0.67
C PRO A 192 12.79 11.92 -0.55
N VAL A 193 12.97 10.74 -1.13
CA VAL A 193 12.21 10.30 -2.31
C VAL A 193 11.43 9.04 -1.97
N ILE A 194 10.10 9.10 -2.15
CA ILE A 194 9.19 7.96 -2.06
C ILE A 194 9.05 7.36 -3.47
N TRP A 195 9.52 6.15 -3.64
CA TRP A 195 9.48 5.45 -4.92
C TRP A 195 8.19 4.65 -5.02
N ALA A 196 7.20 5.20 -5.68
CA ALA A 196 5.89 4.59 -5.86
C ALA A 196 6.01 3.18 -6.47
N HIS A 197 5.41 2.19 -5.82
CA HIS A 197 5.45 0.76 -6.18
C HIS A 197 6.88 0.20 -6.33
N GLY A 198 7.90 0.92 -5.87
CA GLY A 198 9.30 0.59 -6.15
C GLY A 198 9.59 0.43 -7.64
N GLY A 199 8.85 1.16 -8.50
CA GLY A 199 8.93 1.08 -9.95
C GLY A 199 8.71 -0.33 -10.51
N TYR A 200 7.98 -1.18 -9.80
CA TYR A 200 7.76 -2.61 -10.13
C TYR A 200 9.04 -3.41 -10.36
N THR A 201 10.12 -2.99 -9.72
CA THR A 201 11.43 -3.62 -9.90
C THR A 201 11.53 -5.00 -9.22
N PRO A 202 12.31 -5.93 -9.77
CA PRO A 202 12.64 -7.17 -9.10
C PRO A 202 13.52 -6.93 -7.87
N LEU A 203 13.54 -7.89 -6.96
CA LEU A 203 14.19 -7.82 -5.66
C LEU A 203 15.65 -7.33 -5.71
N PHE A 204 16.46 -7.84 -6.64
CA PHE A 204 17.88 -7.49 -6.71
C PHE A 204 18.11 -6.02 -7.08
N LEU A 205 17.26 -5.43 -7.93
CA LEU A 205 17.31 -4.01 -8.26
C LEU A 205 16.80 -3.14 -7.09
N ALA A 206 15.69 -3.53 -6.45
CA ALA A 206 15.18 -2.87 -5.26
C ALA A 206 16.24 -2.82 -4.16
N ARG A 207 16.89 -3.96 -3.85
CA ARG A 207 17.97 -4.06 -2.87
C ARG A 207 19.13 -3.12 -3.21
N ARG A 208 19.59 -3.15 -4.46
CA ARG A 208 20.69 -2.30 -4.92
C ARG A 208 20.37 -0.82 -4.76
N MET A 209 19.20 -0.39 -5.22
CA MET A 209 18.75 1.00 -5.12
C MET A 209 18.69 1.46 -3.66
N LEU A 210 18.09 0.68 -2.79
CA LEU A 210 17.97 1.01 -1.36
C LEU A 210 19.32 1.05 -0.64
N GLN A 211 20.28 0.19 -1.00
CA GLN A 211 21.62 0.18 -0.43
C GLN A 211 22.46 1.39 -0.88
N GLN A 212 22.30 1.82 -2.12
CA GLN A 212 23.11 2.90 -2.70
C GLN A 212 22.55 4.30 -2.39
N HIS A 213 21.24 4.44 -2.13
CA HIS A 213 20.58 5.72 -1.98
C HIS A 213 19.87 5.84 -0.63
N PRO A 214 20.51 6.41 0.41
CA PRO A 214 19.93 6.52 1.75
C PRO A 214 18.68 7.42 1.83
N ASN A 215 18.45 8.26 0.86
CA ASN A 215 17.27 9.13 0.74
C ASN A 215 16.08 8.50 -0.01
N LEU A 216 16.19 7.24 -0.46
CA LEU A 216 15.14 6.53 -1.17
C LEU A 216 14.29 5.67 -0.22
N TYR A 217 12.97 5.77 -0.30
CA TYR A 217 11.99 4.97 0.42
C TYR A 217 11.17 4.15 -0.59
N TYR A 218 11.08 2.84 -0.36
CA TYR A 218 10.34 1.93 -1.21
C TYR A 218 8.87 1.88 -0.76
N GLU A 219 7.95 2.34 -1.60
CA GLU A 219 6.53 2.28 -1.32
C GLU A 219 5.92 1.01 -1.95
N LEU A 220 5.07 0.32 -1.17
CA LEU A 220 4.65 -1.06 -1.43
C LEU A 220 3.25 -1.20 -2.03
N SER A 221 2.53 -0.11 -2.30
CA SER A 221 1.21 -0.22 -2.94
C SER A 221 1.31 -0.95 -4.28
N ALA A 222 0.26 -1.60 -4.68
CA ALA A 222 0.21 -2.51 -5.82
C ALA A 222 1.19 -3.72 -5.75
N ARG A 223 2.27 -3.64 -4.97
CA ARG A 223 3.23 -4.75 -4.77
C ARG A 223 2.66 -5.85 -3.87
N THR A 224 1.75 -5.49 -2.98
CA THR A 224 1.08 -6.40 -2.04
C THR A 224 -0.27 -6.91 -2.55
N TRP A 225 -0.72 -6.50 -3.72
CA TRP A 225 -1.98 -6.99 -4.26
C TRP A 225 -1.88 -8.46 -4.66
N PRO A 226 -2.94 -9.27 -4.41
CA PRO A 226 -2.96 -10.69 -4.79
C PRO A 226 -2.76 -10.91 -6.30
N ARG A 227 -3.22 -9.96 -7.10
CA ARG A 227 -3.02 -9.93 -8.56
C ARG A 227 -2.81 -8.51 -9.02
N HIS A 228 -1.81 -8.31 -9.86
CA HIS A 228 -1.61 -7.05 -10.57
C HIS A 228 -2.20 -7.17 -11.98
N PRO A 229 -2.93 -6.13 -12.48
CA PRO A 229 -3.58 -6.19 -13.80
C PRO A 229 -2.61 -6.43 -14.97
N ARG A 230 -1.36 -5.98 -14.85
CA ARG A 230 -0.37 -6.06 -15.93
C ARG A 230 0.43 -7.36 -15.93
N SER A 231 0.80 -7.86 -14.74
CA SER A 231 1.67 -9.04 -14.64
C SER A 231 1.66 -9.59 -13.21
N PRO A 232 1.72 -10.92 -13.02
CA PRO A 232 1.94 -11.52 -11.72
C PRO A 232 3.28 -11.12 -11.11
N ASP A 233 4.30 -10.80 -11.93
CA ASP A 233 5.64 -10.43 -11.47
C ASP A 233 5.68 -9.05 -10.80
N TYR A 234 4.64 -8.24 -10.92
CA TYR A 234 4.54 -6.95 -10.27
C TYR A 234 4.22 -7.03 -8.78
N THR A 235 3.76 -8.17 -8.31
CA THR A 235 3.54 -8.40 -6.88
C THR A 235 4.79 -8.99 -6.20
N ILE A 236 4.89 -8.81 -4.89
CA ILE A 236 5.93 -9.45 -4.07
C ILE A 236 5.40 -10.72 -3.39
N LEU A 237 4.23 -11.18 -3.80
CA LEU A 237 3.54 -12.32 -3.22
C LEU A 237 3.78 -13.58 -4.04
N ARG A 238 4.08 -14.68 -3.35
CA ARG A 238 4.03 -16.03 -3.90
C ARG A 238 2.56 -16.47 -3.91
N ASP A 239 2.08 -16.91 -5.05
CA ASP A 239 0.71 -17.41 -5.24
C ASP A 239 -0.39 -16.41 -4.80
N GLY A 240 -0.07 -15.12 -4.79
CA GLY A 240 -1.01 -14.06 -4.41
C GLY A 240 -1.34 -13.98 -2.91
N VAL A 241 -0.63 -14.68 -2.05
CA VAL A 241 -0.92 -14.77 -0.61
C VAL A 241 0.32 -14.47 0.24
N GLU A 242 1.37 -15.27 0.09
CA GLU A 242 2.56 -15.19 0.93
C GLU A 242 3.62 -14.28 0.32
N VAL A 243 4.19 -13.39 1.12
CA VAL A 243 5.34 -12.60 0.70
C VAL A 243 6.54 -13.52 0.48
N TRP A 244 7.23 -13.39 -0.65
CA TRP A 244 8.45 -14.13 -0.89
C TRP A 244 9.45 -13.96 0.26
N PRO A 245 10.05 -15.03 0.81
CA PRO A 245 10.96 -14.96 1.95
C PRO A 245 12.11 -13.97 1.77
N GLU A 246 12.62 -13.83 0.54
CA GLU A 246 13.71 -12.92 0.22
C GLU A 246 13.27 -11.44 0.28
N TRP A 247 12.00 -11.14 0.00
CA TRP A 247 11.43 -9.81 0.21
C TRP A 247 11.24 -9.52 1.70
N LEU A 248 10.72 -10.47 2.49
CA LEU A 248 10.64 -10.32 3.94
C LEU A 248 12.02 -10.06 4.54
N GLN A 249 13.03 -10.83 4.12
CA GLN A 249 14.42 -10.64 4.56
C GLN A 249 14.93 -9.23 4.24
N LEU A 250 14.68 -8.70 3.02
CA LEU A 250 15.09 -7.35 2.66
C LEU A 250 14.40 -6.29 3.51
N ILE A 251 13.09 -6.44 3.76
CA ILE A 251 12.31 -5.53 4.60
C ILE A 251 12.84 -5.55 6.04
N GLU A 252 13.14 -6.73 6.57
CA GLU A 252 13.67 -6.88 7.93
C GLU A 252 15.11 -6.37 8.09
N GLN A 253 15.91 -6.41 7.03
CA GLN A 253 17.27 -5.86 7.03
C GLN A 253 17.27 -4.32 6.94
N MET A 254 16.26 -3.72 6.32
CA MET A 254 16.17 -2.28 6.07
C MET A 254 14.80 -1.72 6.47
N PRO A 255 14.33 -1.97 7.71
CA PRO A 255 12.94 -1.68 8.10
C PRO A 255 12.56 -0.20 7.99
N GLY A 256 13.52 0.71 8.13
CA GLY A 256 13.32 2.15 8.01
C GLY A 256 13.13 2.67 6.59
N ARG A 257 13.12 1.78 5.58
CA ARG A 257 13.16 2.16 4.17
C ARG A 257 11.89 1.77 3.40
N PHE A 258 10.92 1.13 4.05
CA PHE A 258 9.68 0.66 3.43
C PHE A 258 8.48 1.41 3.98
N LEU A 259 7.54 1.71 3.10
CA LEU A 259 6.25 2.33 3.38
C LEU A 259 5.15 1.44 2.82
N VAL A 260 4.03 1.31 3.53
CA VAL A 260 2.83 0.68 2.96
C VAL A 260 1.93 1.73 2.35
N GLY A 261 1.19 1.33 1.33
CA GLY A 261 0.19 2.15 0.67
C GLY A 261 -0.85 1.30 -0.04
N THR A 262 -1.97 1.90 -0.37
CA THR A 262 -3.08 1.22 -1.05
C THR A 262 -3.14 1.49 -2.54
N ASP A 263 -2.63 2.63 -3.00
CA ASP A 263 -2.91 3.19 -4.33
C ASP A 263 -4.43 3.30 -4.57
N ALA A 264 -5.16 3.69 -3.52
CA ALA A 264 -6.60 3.88 -3.59
C ALA A 264 -6.94 5.01 -4.57
N SER A 265 -7.94 4.78 -5.41
CA SER A 265 -8.38 5.73 -6.43
C SER A 265 -9.90 5.85 -6.49
N HIS A 266 -10.61 5.22 -5.57
CA HIS A 266 -12.06 5.28 -5.37
C HIS A 266 -12.86 4.88 -6.62
N ARG A 267 -12.39 3.84 -7.33
CA ARG A 267 -13.07 3.35 -8.56
C ARG A 267 -14.29 2.51 -8.21
N SER A 268 -14.17 1.61 -7.27
CA SER A 268 -15.29 0.80 -6.78
C SER A 268 -15.04 0.31 -5.36
N PRO A 269 -16.08 0.14 -4.52
CA PRO A 269 -15.91 -0.35 -3.14
C PRO A 269 -15.16 -1.69 -3.05
N ALA A 270 -15.43 -2.61 -3.98
CA ALA A 270 -14.78 -3.93 -3.97
C ALA A 270 -13.28 -3.86 -4.30
N SER A 271 -12.90 -3.03 -5.28
CA SER A 271 -11.50 -2.81 -5.63
C SER A 271 -10.73 -2.18 -4.48
N GLU A 272 -11.29 -1.15 -3.87
CA GLU A 272 -10.64 -0.46 -2.76
C GLU A 272 -10.55 -1.37 -1.51
N ALA A 273 -11.59 -2.12 -1.19
CA ALA A 273 -11.56 -3.10 -0.10
C ALA A 273 -10.43 -4.13 -0.28
N MET A 274 -10.23 -4.63 -1.50
CA MET A 274 -9.12 -5.55 -1.82
C MET A 274 -7.75 -4.91 -1.53
N LYS A 275 -7.55 -3.66 -1.92
CA LYS A 275 -6.29 -2.94 -1.71
C LYS A 275 -5.97 -2.77 -0.22
N PHE A 276 -6.95 -2.35 0.58
CA PHE A 276 -6.80 -2.22 2.03
C PHE A 276 -6.59 -3.57 2.72
N ALA A 277 -7.33 -4.60 2.32
CA ALA A 277 -7.14 -5.96 2.82
C ALA A 277 -5.72 -6.46 2.55
N SER A 278 -5.18 -6.20 1.35
CA SER A 278 -3.83 -6.61 0.99
C SER A 278 -2.75 -5.99 1.87
N VAL A 279 -2.92 -4.75 2.34
CA VAL A 279 -2.03 -4.12 3.31
C VAL A 279 -2.10 -4.85 4.65
N GLN A 280 -3.29 -5.20 5.13
CA GLN A 280 -3.47 -5.94 6.37
C GLN A 280 -2.81 -7.33 6.28
N ASP A 281 -3.04 -8.07 5.20
CA ASP A 281 -2.48 -9.41 4.97
C ASP A 281 -0.95 -9.37 4.87
N PHE A 282 -0.39 -8.36 4.23
CA PHE A 282 1.04 -8.11 4.19
C PHE A 282 1.61 -7.82 5.59
N LEU A 283 1.01 -6.91 6.34
CA LEU A 283 1.49 -6.52 7.67
C LEU A 283 1.47 -7.68 8.68
N ARG A 284 0.51 -8.62 8.57
CA ARG A 284 0.48 -9.82 9.42
C ARG A 284 1.70 -10.71 9.24
N GLN A 285 2.33 -10.68 8.07
CA GLN A 285 3.51 -11.50 7.75
C GLN A 285 4.84 -10.88 8.23
N ILE A 286 4.83 -9.64 8.69
CA ILE A 286 6.02 -8.95 9.20
C ILE A 286 6.10 -9.10 10.72
N ARG A 287 7.30 -9.34 11.26
CA ARG A 287 7.54 -9.42 12.71
C ARG A 287 7.18 -8.10 13.42
N PRO A 288 6.60 -8.14 14.63
CA PRO A 288 6.05 -6.95 15.31
C PRO A 288 6.98 -5.73 15.39
N PRO A 289 8.28 -5.83 15.76
CA PRO A 289 9.15 -4.66 15.85
C PRO A 289 9.40 -3.96 14.51
N VAL A 290 9.48 -4.74 13.42
CA VAL A 290 9.63 -4.22 12.05
C VAL A 290 8.30 -3.71 11.52
N ARG A 291 7.22 -4.42 11.85
CA ARG A 291 5.86 -4.09 11.42
C ARG A 291 5.47 -2.65 11.77
N GLU A 292 5.70 -2.22 13.00
CA GLU A 292 5.35 -0.87 13.46
C GLU A 292 6.05 0.22 12.64
N GLN A 293 7.34 0.02 12.33
CA GLN A 293 8.08 0.97 11.51
C GLN A 293 7.53 1.04 10.09
N VAL A 294 7.30 -0.12 9.47
CA VAL A 294 6.82 -0.23 8.08
C VAL A 294 5.36 0.21 7.96
N ALA A 295 4.53 -0.15 8.94
CA ALA A 295 3.11 0.16 8.92
C ALA A 295 2.85 1.68 9.00
N ARG A 296 3.56 2.41 9.85
CA ARG A 296 3.29 3.85 10.04
C ARG A 296 4.49 4.69 10.44
N GLY A 297 5.40 4.18 11.27
CA GLY A 297 6.46 4.97 11.85
C GLY A 297 7.36 5.66 10.82
N ASN A 298 7.66 4.99 9.71
CA ASN A 298 8.50 5.57 8.65
C ASN A 298 7.80 6.74 7.93
N LEU A 299 6.54 6.54 7.53
CA LEU A 299 5.79 7.58 6.84
C LEU A 299 5.60 8.82 7.71
N LEU A 300 5.15 8.63 8.96
CA LEU A 300 4.89 9.75 9.86
C LEU A 300 6.15 10.58 10.11
N ARG A 301 7.30 9.94 10.38
CA ARG A 301 8.58 10.66 10.48
C ARG A 301 8.94 11.41 9.21
N LEU A 302 8.73 10.79 8.03
CA LEU A 302 9.06 11.38 6.74
C LEU A 302 8.29 12.66 6.45
N VAL A 303 7.03 12.73 6.87
CA VAL A 303 6.16 13.90 6.69
C VAL A 303 6.15 14.86 7.91
N GLY A 304 7.04 14.63 8.88
CA GLY A 304 7.19 15.49 10.06
C GLY A 304 6.08 15.37 11.10
N LEU A 305 5.44 14.19 11.19
CA LEU A 305 4.46 13.86 12.22
C LEU A 305 5.06 12.90 13.26
N ALA A 306 4.52 12.93 14.48
CA ALA A 306 4.90 11.97 15.52
C ALA A 306 4.39 10.56 15.14
N PRO A 307 5.23 9.50 15.28
CA PRO A 307 4.84 8.11 15.03
C PRO A 307 3.78 7.59 15.97
#